data_4a07eb2be4b0ad3bddbbf4450b9d7dbf
#
_entry.id   4a07eb2be4b0ad3bddbbf4450b9d7dbf
#
_cell.length_a   1.000
_cell.length_b   1.000
_cell.length_c   1.000
_cell.angle_alpha   90.00
_cell.angle_beta   90.00
_cell.angle_gamma   90.00
#
_symmetry.space_group_name_H-M   'P 1'
#
loop_
_entity.id
_entity.type
_entity.pdbx_description
1 polymer ?
#
loop_
_entity_poly.entity_id
_entity_poly.type
_entity_poly.pdbx_seq_one_letter_code
_entity_poly.pdbx_strand_id
1 'polypeptide(L)'
;IMAHKLWEKNFEVNKEIERFTVGRDRELDLYLAKYDVLGSMAHITMLESIGLLEKDELTQLLAELKNIYAIAEKGEFVIEDGVEDVHSQVELMLTQKLGDMGKKIHSGRSRNDQVLVDLKLFTRHELKEIVDAVKILFDELIQKSNQYKNVLMPGYTHLQVAMPSSFGLWFGAYAEGLADDMLFLQAAYRMSNRDPLGGAAGYGSSFPLNRTMTTELLGFDSMDYNVVYAQMGRGKMERNVAFAMASVAGTLAKMAFDACMFNCQNFGFVKLPKECTTGSSIMPHKKNPDVFELIRAKSNKLQSLPQQIMLIMNNLPVGYFRDLQIIKEVFLPAFDELKDCLQMAAYIINKMEVNEHILDDPRYDPMFSVEEVNQLAANGMPFRDAYKTVGLEIEAGDFKPNKDIHHTHEGSIGNLCNDKIQALMEQTLSEFHFERMENAEKNLLK
;
A
#
# COMPACT_ATOMS: atom_id res chain seq x y z
N ILE A 1 7.91 40.49 9.72
CA ILE A 1 7.59 39.77 10.98
C ILE A 1 8.37 38.51 10.90
N MET A 2 9.39 38.32 11.76
CA MET A 2 10.13 37.07 11.82
C MET A 2 9.20 35.95 12.29
N ALA A 3 9.20 34.81 11.57
CA ALA A 3 8.49 33.64 12.00
C ALA A 3 9.10 33.11 13.29
N HIS A 4 8.35 33.14 14.38
CA HIS A 4 8.77 32.61 15.67
C HIS A 4 8.21 31.20 15.87
N LYS A 5 9.00 30.34 16.47
CA LYS A 5 8.50 29.04 16.92
C LYS A 5 7.45 29.22 18.01
N LEU A 6 6.39 28.45 18.02
CA LEU A 6 5.28 28.54 18.98
C LEU A 6 5.69 28.53 20.46
N TRP A 7 6.88 27.99 20.77
CA TRP A 7 7.43 27.83 22.14
C TRP A 7 8.64 28.72 22.42
N GLU A 8 9.02 29.64 21.51
CA GLU A 8 10.24 30.43 21.61
C GLU A 8 10.14 31.50 22.68
N LYS A 9 11.06 31.47 23.64
CA LYS A 9 11.21 32.47 24.70
C LYS A 9 12.55 33.21 24.52
N ASN A 10 12.63 34.16 23.60
CA ASN A 10 13.75 35.09 23.44
C ASN A 10 15.19 34.57 23.49
N PHE A 11 15.46 33.37 22.93
CA PHE A 11 16.81 32.85 22.77
C PHE A 11 17.21 32.84 21.30
N GLU A 12 18.44 33.19 20.97
CA GLU A 12 19.01 32.92 19.66
C GLU A 12 19.07 31.39 19.44
N VAL A 13 18.34 30.90 18.45
CA VAL A 13 18.35 29.49 18.11
C VAL A 13 19.65 29.18 17.37
N ASN A 14 20.44 28.27 17.90
CA ASN A 14 21.61 27.76 17.20
C ASN A 14 21.14 27.01 15.92
N LYS A 15 21.55 27.50 14.77
CA LYS A 15 21.15 26.96 13.46
C LYS A 15 21.51 25.48 13.28
N GLU A 16 22.57 25.01 13.89
CA GLU A 16 22.96 23.60 13.84
C GLU A 16 22.02 22.71 14.64
N ILE A 17 21.62 23.17 15.83
CA ILE A 17 20.63 22.48 16.66
C ILE A 17 19.29 22.47 15.95
N GLU A 18 18.89 23.61 15.36
CA GLU A 18 17.66 23.68 14.56
C GLU A 18 17.67 22.70 13.39
N ARG A 19 18.75 22.68 12.62
CA ARG A 19 18.89 21.74 11.49
C ARG A 19 18.76 20.29 11.95
N PHE A 20 19.39 19.93 13.06
CA PHE A 20 19.34 18.57 13.59
C PHE A 20 17.95 18.21 14.12
N THR A 21 17.30 19.09 14.84
CA THR A 21 16.00 18.81 15.49
C THR A 21 14.81 18.91 14.53
N VAL A 22 14.83 19.81 13.56
CA VAL A 22 13.80 19.88 12.50
C VAL A 22 14.00 18.73 11.50
N GLY A 23 15.26 18.40 11.21
CA GLY A 23 15.59 17.34 10.26
C GLY A 23 14.92 17.57 8.90
N ARG A 24 14.21 16.55 8.42
CA ARG A 24 13.48 16.58 7.15
C ARG A 24 12.00 16.97 7.29
N ASP A 25 11.56 17.41 8.45
CA ASP A 25 10.13 17.65 8.70
C ASP A 25 9.52 18.68 7.74
N ARG A 26 10.22 19.74 7.38
CA ARG A 26 9.70 20.74 6.42
C ARG A 26 9.41 20.13 5.05
N GLU A 27 10.23 19.18 4.60
CA GLU A 27 10.03 18.46 3.35
C GLU A 27 8.88 17.42 3.48
N LEU A 28 8.91 16.63 4.53
CA LEU A 28 7.98 15.52 4.74
C LEU A 28 6.58 16.00 5.14
N ASP A 29 6.48 17.08 5.89
CA ASP A 29 5.19 17.64 6.29
C ASP A 29 4.39 18.20 5.10
N LEU A 30 5.01 18.40 3.94
CA LEU A 30 4.27 18.74 2.72
C LEU A 30 3.28 17.63 2.32
N TYR A 31 3.57 16.38 2.62
CA TYR A 31 2.61 15.28 2.46
C TYR A 31 1.35 15.46 3.30
N LEU A 32 1.45 16.17 4.42
CA LEU A 32 0.39 16.33 5.41
C LEU A 32 -0.40 17.63 5.27
N ALA A 33 0.04 18.56 4.42
CA ALA A 33 -0.48 19.94 4.38
C ALA A 33 -2.01 20.02 4.24
N LYS A 34 -2.58 19.34 3.24
CA LYS A 34 -4.04 19.37 3.04
C LYS A 34 -4.81 18.67 4.15
N TYR A 35 -4.22 17.69 4.79
CA TYR A 35 -4.84 16.94 5.90
C TYR A 35 -4.82 17.74 7.20
N ASP A 36 -3.77 18.52 7.45
CA ASP A 36 -3.72 19.47 8.57
C ASP A 36 -4.83 20.52 8.44
N VAL A 37 -5.08 20.98 7.23
CA VAL A 37 -6.17 21.91 6.96
C VAL A 37 -7.54 21.28 7.25
N LEU A 38 -7.79 20.06 6.77
CA LEU A 38 -9.04 19.33 7.04
C LEU A 38 -9.26 19.09 8.54
N GLY A 39 -8.23 18.62 9.24
CA GLY A 39 -8.26 18.43 10.68
C GLY A 39 -8.54 19.73 11.43
N SER A 40 -7.95 20.84 11.01
CA SER A 40 -8.18 22.16 11.56
C SER A 40 -9.61 22.66 11.30
N MET A 41 -10.18 22.42 10.13
CA MET A 41 -11.57 22.79 9.80
C MET A 41 -12.56 22.07 10.72
N ALA A 42 -12.37 20.77 10.93
CA ALA A 42 -13.22 20.01 11.86
C ALA A 42 -13.07 20.50 13.31
N HIS A 43 -11.83 20.76 13.73
CA HIS A 43 -11.53 21.23 15.07
C HIS A 43 -12.17 22.57 15.38
N ILE A 44 -12.02 23.58 14.50
CA ILE A 44 -12.60 24.91 14.75
C ILE A 44 -14.14 24.89 14.69
N THR A 45 -14.72 24.05 13.86
CA THR A 45 -16.18 23.85 13.84
C THR A 45 -16.67 23.33 15.20
N MET A 46 -15.93 22.41 15.79
CA MET A 46 -16.19 21.92 17.15
C MET A 46 -15.95 23.02 18.18
N LEU A 47 -14.90 23.86 18.07
CA LEU A 47 -14.64 24.95 19.02
C LEU A 47 -15.78 25.96 19.06
N GLU A 48 -16.38 26.28 17.92
CA GLU A 48 -17.57 27.14 17.87
C GLU A 48 -18.72 26.50 18.64
N SER A 49 -18.97 25.23 18.45
CA SER A 49 -20.06 24.51 19.11
C SER A 49 -19.97 24.46 20.65
N ILE A 50 -18.76 24.64 21.18
CA ILE A 50 -18.51 24.70 22.64
C ILE A 50 -18.24 26.11 23.16
N GLY A 51 -18.45 27.13 22.33
CA GLY A 51 -18.37 28.55 22.72
C GLY A 51 -16.94 29.12 22.80
N LEU A 52 -15.94 28.48 22.21
CA LEU A 52 -14.57 29.01 22.15
C LEU A 52 -14.29 29.84 20.89
N LEU A 53 -15.19 29.85 19.92
CA LEU A 53 -15.20 30.69 18.74
C LEU A 53 -16.60 31.26 18.54
N GLU A 54 -16.66 32.51 18.05
CA GLU A 54 -17.90 33.10 17.57
C GLU A 54 -18.21 32.58 16.14
N LYS A 55 -19.49 32.58 15.79
CA LYS A 55 -19.94 32.08 14.48
C LYS A 55 -19.30 32.81 13.30
N ASP A 56 -19.11 34.13 13.44
CA ASP A 56 -18.48 34.96 12.42
C ASP A 56 -16.98 34.65 12.28
N GLU A 57 -16.30 34.43 13.41
CA GLU A 57 -14.89 33.97 13.42
C GLU A 57 -14.74 32.63 12.72
N LEU A 58 -15.61 31.66 13.01
CA LEU A 58 -15.63 30.35 12.33
C LEU A 58 -15.77 30.51 10.82
N THR A 59 -16.69 31.36 10.36
CA THR A 59 -16.93 31.58 8.93
C THR A 59 -15.67 32.10 8.23
N GLN A 60 -15.00 33.09 8.83
CA GLN A 60 -13.78 33.68 8.27
C GLN A 60 -12.60 32.67 8.27
N LEU A 61 -12.43 31.92 9.36
CA LEU A 61 -11.38 30.93 9.48
C LEU A 61 -11.59 29.77 8.48
N LEU A 62 -12.81 29.28 8.31
CA LEU A 62 -13.12 28.24 7.33
C LEU A 62 -12.86 28.73 5.90
N ALA A 63 -13.21 29.95 5.57
CA ALA A 63 -12.95 30.53 4.25
C ALA A 63 -11.45 30.58 3.93
N GLU A 64 -10.62 31.00 4.89
CA GLU A 64 -9.18 31.05 4.69
C GLU A 64 -8.54 29.65 4.68
N LEU A 65 -9.00 28.73 5.52
CA LEU A 65 -8.54 27.34 5.49
C LEU A 65 -8.85 26.67 4.14
N LYS A 66 -9.99 26.94 3.51
CA LYS A 66 -10.30 26.48 2.15
C LYS A 66 -9.31 27.02 1.12
N ASN A 67 -8.90 28.29 1.25
CA ASN A 67 -7.87 28.87 0.38
C ASN A 67 -6.53 28.15 0.56
N ILE A 68 -6.13 27.89 1.81
CA ILE A 68 -4.89 27.15 2.11
C ILE A 68 -4.97 25.71 1.59
N TYR A 69 -6.11 25.05 1.72
CA TYR A 69 -6.34 23.72 1.15
C TYR A 69 -6.12 23.72 -0.36
N ALA A 70 -6.68 24.69 -1.06
CA ALA A 70 -6.52 24.80 -2.51
C ALA A 70 -5.05 25.01 -2.93
N ILE A 71 -4.28 25.77 -2.15
CA ILE A 71 -2.84 25.95 -2.35
C ILE A 71 -2.10 24.62 -2.17
N ALA A 72 -2.43 23.88 -1.10
CA ALA A 72 -1.82 22.58 -0.83
C ALA A 72 -2.17 21.53 -1.90
N GLU A 73 -3.42 21.51 -2.37
CA GLU A 73 -3.87 20.58 -3.42
C GLU A 73 -3.17 20.81 -4.75
N LYS A 74 -2.81 22.05 -5.06
CA LYS A 74 -2.01 22.40 -6.25
C LYS A 74 -0.52 22.09 -6.11
N GLY A 75 -0.06 21.63 -4.94
CA GLY A 75 1.36 21.43 -4.67
C GLY A 75 2.16 22.73 -4.47
N GLU A 76 1.51 23.84 -4.20
CA GLU A 76 2.11 25.16 -4.03
C GLU A 76 2.33 25.55 -2.56
N PHE A 77 1.95 24.69 -1.62
CA PHE A 77 2.15 24.93 -0.19
C PHE A 77 3.62 24.79 0.17
N VAL A 78 4.14 25.77 0.89
CA VAL A 78 5.55 25.84 1.29
C VAL A 78 5.62 26.08 2.81
N ILE A 79 6.54 25.40 3.47
CA ILE A 79 6.91 25.70 4.86
C ILE A 79 8.11 26.65 4.82
N GLU A 80 7.92 27.86 5.27
CA GLU A 80 8.93 28.95 5.19
C GLU A 80 10.14 28.63 6.09
N ASP A 81 11.29 29.18 5.72
CA ASP A 81 12.49 29.11 6.56
C ASP A 81 12.19 29.75 7.93
N GLY A 82 12.62 29.05 8.99
CA GLY A 82 12.35 29.47 10.39
C GLY A 82 11.01 28.97 10.93
N VAL A 83 10.13 28.41 10.10
CA VAL A 83 8.91 27.71 10.53
C VAL A 83 9.26 26.23 10.74
N GLU A 84 8.79 25.65 11.85
CA GLU A 84 9.20 24.31 12.27
C GLU A 84 8.50 23.19 11.47
N ASP A 85 7.18 23.33 11.28
CA ASP A 85 6.32 22.27 10.76
C ASP A 85 5.09 22.83 10.02
N VAL A 86 4.29 21.92 9.46
CA VAL A 86 3.05 22.27 8.75
C VAL A 86 2.04 23.00 9.64
N HIS A 87 1.92 22.61 10.90
CA HIS A 87 0.96 23.23 11.83
C HIS A 87 1.28 24.69 12.07
N SER A 88 2.56 24.99 12.28
CA SER A 88 3.05 26.37 12.46
C SER A 88 2.87 27.19 11.19
N GLN A 89 3.06 26.58 10.00
CA GLN A 89 2.86 27.28 8.73
C GLN A 89 1.39 27.62 8.48
N VAL A 90 0.47 26.72 8.74
CA VAL A 90 -0.97 26.99 8.60
C VAL A 90 -1.41 28.10 9.57
N GLU A 91 -0.99 28.04 10.84
CA GLU A 91 -1.30 29.09 11.81
C GLU A 91 -0.69 30.45 11.40
N LEU A 92 0.54 30.45 10.88
CA LEU A 92 1.18 31.67 10.38
C LEU A 92 0.38 32.30 9.24
N MET A 93 -0.04 31.49 8.24
CA MET A 93 -0.85 31.98 7.11
C MET A 93 -2.19 32.53 7.58
N LEU A 94 -2.87 31.87 8.51
CA LEU A 94 -4.12 32.38 9.12
C LEU A 94 -3.91 33.68 9.86
N THR A 95 -2.83 33.78 10.64
CA THR A 95 -2.51 34.98 11.44
C THR A 95 -2.12 36.16 10.54
N GLN A 96 -1.38 35.91 9.46
CA GLN A 96 -1.06 36.96 8.47
C GLN A 96 -2.32 37.54 7.81
N LYS A 97 -3.32 36.71 7.58
CA LYS A 97 -4.57 37.11 6.91
C LYS A 97 -5.63 37.69 7.86
N LEU A 98 -5.78 37.07 9.04
CA LEU A 98 -6.89 37.32 9.97
C LEU A 98 -6.45 37.88 11.34
N GLY A 99 -5.15 38.14 11.52
CA GLY A 99 -4.63 38.67 12.79
C GLY A 99 -4.76 37.67 13.94
N ASP A 100 -5.06 38.12 15.13
CA ASP A 100 -5.15 37.31 16.35
C ASP A 100 -6.22 36.23 16.30
N MET A 101 -7.22 36.37 15.43
CA MET A 101 -8.22 35.33 15.19
C MET A 101 -7.57 34.00 14.70
N GLY A 102 -6.54 34.11 13.86
CA GLY A 102 -5.80 32.94 13.36
C GLY A 102 -5.16 32.10 14.46
N LYS A 103 -4.81 32.72 15.58
CA LYS A 103 -4.19 31.98 16.72
C LYS A 103 -5.20 31.17 17.52
N LYS A 104 -6.50 31.46 17.39
CA LYS A 104 -7.56 30.74 18.15
C LYS A 104 -7.71 29.29 17.74
N ILE A 105 -7.22 28.88 16.55
CA ILE A 105 -7.32 27.50 16.07
C ILE A 105 -6.57 26.50 16.94
N HIS A 106 -5.61 26.97 17.75
CA HIS A 106 -4.79 26.11 18.61
C HIS A 106 -5.48 25.76 19.94
N SER A 107 -6.59 26.42 20.28
CA SER A 107 -7.29 26.12 21.54
C SER A 107 -7.75 24.66 21.63
N GLY A 108 -7.52 24.04 22.77
CA GLY A 108 -7.99 22.68 23.06
C GLY A 108 -7.28 21.56 22.32
N ARG A 109 -6.17 21.82 21.65
CA ARG A 109 -5.32 20.79 21.01
C ARG A 109 -3.84 21.06 21.19
N SER A 110 -3.02 20.10 20.84
CA SER A 110 -1.57 20.17 20.80
C SER A 110 -1.09 19.79 19.40
N ARG A 111 0.16 20.15 19.05
CA ARG A 111 0.79 19.57 17.85
C ARG A 111 0.84 18.04 17.88
N ASN A 112 0.83 17.46 19.07
CA ASN A 112 0.84 15.99 19.22
C ASN A 112 -0.42 15.34 18.66
N ASP A 113 -1.62 15.85 18.94
CA ASP A 113 -2.85 15.27 18.38
C ASP A 113 -3.17 15.81 16.97
N GLN A 114 -2.66 16.99 16.60
CA GLN A 114 -2.71 17.48 15.22
C GLN A 114 -1.97 16.52 14.27
N VAL A 115 -0.74 16.16 14.56
CA VAL A 115 0.01 15.25 13.70
C VAL A 115 -0.58 13.85 13.66
N LEU A 116 -1.21 13.40 14.74
CA LEU A 116 -1.92 12.12 14.77
C LEU A 116 -3.10 12.10 13.78
N VAL A 117 -3.93 13.15 13.79
CA VAL A 117 -5.07 13.21 12.88
C VAL A 117 -4.60 13.39 11.43
N ASP A 118 -3.60 14.20 11.18
CA ASP A 118 -3.02 14.38 9.85
C ASP A 118 -2.53 13.06 9.26
N LEU A 119 -1.77 12.29 10.05
CA LEU A 119 -1.24 10.99 9.63
C LEU A 119 -2.36 9.98 9.36
N LYS A 120 -3.44 10.00 10.13
CA LYS A 120 -4.58 9.11 9.90
C LYS A 120 -5.39 9.50 8.67
N LEU A 121 -5.61 10.79 8.44
CA LEU A 121 -6.26 11.28 7.23
C LEU A 121 -5.43 10.96 5.98
N PHE A 122 -4.13 11.24 6.03
CA PHE A 122 -3.17 10.85 4.98
C PHE A 122 -3.22 9.35 4.71
N THR A 123 -3.11 8.55 5.76
CA THR A 123 -3.06 7.08 5.63
C THR A 123 -4.34 6.51 5.03
N ARG A 124 -5.52 7.03 5.41
CA ARG A 124 -6.79 6.60 4.80
C ARG A 124 -6.80 6.82 3.29
N HIS A 125 -6.36 8.00 2.86
CA HIS A 125 -6.30 8.38 1.46
C HIS A 125 -5.31 7.51 0.67
N GLU A 126 -4.12 7.36 1.19
CA GLU A 126 -3.07 6.57 0.56
C GLU A 126 -3.42 5.07 0.50
N LEU A 127 -4.06 4.53 1.55
CA LEU A 127 -4.55 3.15 1.54
C LEU A 127 -5.64 2.94 0.47
N LYS A 128 -6.52 3.92 0.28
CA LYS A 128 -7.51 3.85 -0.81
C LYS A 128 -6.82 3.76 -2.17
N GLU A 129 -5.83 4.60 -2.42
CA GLU A 129 -5.08 4.57 -3.68
C GLU A 129 -4.33 3.24 -3.88
N ILE A 130 -3.76 2.68 -2.81
CA ILE A 130 -3.13 1.35 -2.87
C ILE A 130 -4.17 0.27 -3.15
N VAL A 131 -5.33 0.30 -2.49
CA VAL A 131 -6.43 -0.64 -2.73
C VAL A 131 -6.88 -0.59 -4.18
N ASP A 132 -7.07 0.60 -4.73
CA ASP A 132 -7.44 0.80 -6.13
C ASP A 132 -6.35 0.22 -7.08
N ALA A 133 -5.07 0.46 -6.79
CA ALA A 133 -3.96 -0.06 -7.58
C ALA A 133 -3.82 -1.59 -7.50
N VAL A 134 -4.02 -2.17 -6.32
CA VAL A 134 -4.06 -3.64 -6.13
C VAL A 134 -5.22 -4.24 -6.92
N LYS A 135 -6.40 -3.62 -6.90
CA LYS A 135 -7.58 -4.09 -7.64
C LYS A 135 -7.32 -4.08 -9.16
N ILE A 136 -6.68 -3.04 -9.67
CA ILE A 136 -6.31 -2.96 -11.10
C ILE A 136 -5.37 -4.11 -11.47
N LEU A 137 -4.31 -4.34 -10.70
CA LEU A 137 -3.39 -5.47 -10.94
C LEU A 137 -4.11 -6.82 -10.83
N PHE A 138 -4.97 -6.98 -9.83
CA PHE A 138 -5.80 -8.17 -9.66
C PHE A 138 -6.66 -8.46 -10.91
N ASP A 139 -7.33 -7.45 -11.42
CA ASP A 139 -8.19 -7.60 -12.60
C ASP A 139 -7.37 -7.99 -13.84
N GLU A 140 -6.20 -7.42 -14.04
CA GLU A 140 -5.28 -7.78 -15.12
C GLU A 140 -4.83 -9.24 -15.00
N LEU A 141 -4.50 -9.69 -13.79
CA LEU A 141 -4.09 -11.09 -13.54
C LEU A 141 -5.25 -12.07 -13.79
N ILE A 142 -6.46 -11.76 -13.36
CA ILE A 142 -7.65 -12.59 -13.63
C ILE A 142 -7.95 -12.64 -15.13
N GLN A 143 -7.85 -11.52 -15.82
CA GLN A 143 -8.04 -11.47 -17.27
C GLN A 143 -7.04 -12.36 -18.00
N LYS A 144 -5.76 -12.26 -17.66
CA LYS A 144 -4.70 -13.12 -18.22
C LYS A 144 -4.88 -14.59 -17.85
N SER A 145 -5.28 -14.87 -16.62
CA SER A 145 -5.59 -16.24 -16.18
C SER A 145 -6.71 -16.86 -17.05
N ASN A 146 -7.77 -16.14 -17.29
CA ASN A 146 -8.88 -16.59 -18.13
C ASN A 146 -8.47 -16.72 -19.61
N GLN A 147 -7.68 -15.76 -20.12
CA GLN A 147 -7.20 -15.76 -21.50
C GLN A 147 -6.35 -17.00 -21.80
N TYR A 148 -5.44 -17.36 -20.88
CA TYR A 148 -4.47 -18.42 -21.06
C TYR A 148 -4.76 -19.68 -20.24
N LYS A 149 -6.02 -19.90 -19.85
CA LYS A 149 -6.44 -21.00 -18.99
C LYS A 149 -6.07 -22.40 -19.54
N ASN A 150 -6.02 -22.52 -20.85
CA ASN A 150 -5.71 -23.79 -21.54
C ASN A 150 -4.27 -23.88 -22.04
N VAL A 151 -3.44 -22.89 -21.82
CA VAL A 151 -2.05 -22.88 -22.23
C VAL A 151 -1.19 -23.50 -21.12
N LEU A 152 -0.72 -24.71 -21.35
CA LEU A 152 0.11 -25.43 -20.41
C LEU A 152 1.52 -24.84 -20.36
N MET A 153 2.12 -24.94 -19.20
CA MET A 153 3.53 -24.62 -18.96
C MET A 153 4.14 -25.63 -17.98
N PRO A 154 5.48 -25.78 -17.97
CA PRO A 154 6.12 -26.64 -17.01
C PRO A 154 5.96 -26.10 -15.58
N GLY A 155 5.51 -26.94 -14.66
CA GLY A 155 5.56 -26.68 -13.23
C GLY A 155 6.87 -27.19 -12.64
N TYR A 156 7.45 -26.44 -11.71
CA TYR A 156 8.74 -26.72 -11.11
C TYR A 156 8.63 -26.96 -9.60
N THR A 157 9.40 -27.94 -9.12
CA THR A 157 9.79 -28.05 -7.72
C THR A 157 11.31 -28.16 -7.66
N HIS A 158 11.97 -27.52 -6.69
CA HIS A 158 13.43 -27.50 -6.59
C HIS A 158 14.16 -27.02 -7.86
N LEU A 159 13.50 -26.16 -8.66
CA LEU A 159 13.94 -25.76 -10.01
C LEU A 159 14.15 -26.96 -10.97
N GLN A 160 13.51 -28.08 -10.69
CA GLN A 160 13.43 -29.23 -11.60
C GLN A 160 12.04 -29.27 -12.21
N VAL A 161 11.96 -29.62 -13.48
CA VAL A 161 10.67 -29.87 -14.15
C VAL A 161 9.92 -30.96 -13.41
N ALA A 162 8.72 -30.67 -12.96
CA ALA A 162 7.96 -31.59 -12.11
C ALA A 162 6.69 -32.09 -12.80
N MET A 163 5.68 -31.26 -12.90
CA MET A 163 4.36 -31.62 -13.40
C MET A 163 3.81 -30.52 -14.34
N PRO A 164 2.79 -30.86 -15.16
CA PRO A 164 2.09 -29.83 -15.95
C PRO A 164 1.47 -28.77 -15.05
N SER A 165 1.66 -27.53 -15.43
CA SER A 165 0.95 -26.37 -14.92
C SER A 165 0.31 -25.63 -16.09
N SER A 166 -0.28 -24.47 -15.84
CA SER A 166 -0.80 -23.59 -16.89
C SER A 166 -0.52 -22.12 -16.58
N PHE A 167 -0.50 -21.29 -17.61
CA PHE A 167 -0.48 -19.85 -17.42
C PHE A 167 -1.73 -19.35 -16.68
N GLY A 168 -2.87 -20.00 -16.89
CA GLY A 168 -4.06 -19.70 -16.11
C GLY A 168 -3.83 -19.87 -14.61
N LEU A 169 -3.19 -20.96 -14.19
CA LEU A 169 -2.83 -21.19 -12.80
C LEU A 169 -1.80 -20.17 -12.30
N TRP A 170 -0.77 -19.89 -13.09
CA TRP A 170 0.28 -18.95 -12.68
C TRP A 170 -0.24 -17.53 -12.43
N PHE A 171 -0.99 -16.97 -13.37
CA PHE A 171 -1.61 -15.65 -13.20
C PHE A 171 -2.65 -15.66 -12.06
N GLY A 172 -3.49 -16.69 -11.99
CA GLY A 172 -4.51 -16.84 -10.96
C GLY A 172 -3.94 -16.96 -9.55
N ALA A 173 -2.79 -17.62 -9.39
CA ALA A 173 -2.12 -17.75 -8.10
C ALA A 173 -1.74 -16.38 -7.50
N TYR A 174 -1.21 -15.48 -8.32
CA TYR A 174 -0.90 -14.12 -7.88
C TYR A 174 -2.16 -13.27 -7.63
N ALA A 175 -3.22 -13.49 -8.39
CA ALA A 175 -4.50 -12.86 -8.12
C ALA A 175 -5.06 -13.29 -6.75
N GLU A 176 -5.05 -14.57 -6.44
CA GLU A 176 -5.49 -15.08 -5.12
C GLU A 176 -4.60 -14.57 -3.98
N GLY A 177 -3.28 -14.51 -4.19
CA GLY A 177 -2.36 -13.89 -3.23
C GLY A 177 -2.68 -12.43 -2.94
N LEU A 178 -3.07 -11.64 -3.97
CA LEU A 178 -3.51 -10.25 -3.78
C LEU A 178 -4.86 -10.17 -3.06
N ALA A 179 -5.75 -11.14 -3.19
CA ALA A 179 -6.99 -11.20 -2.42
C ALA A 179 -6.71 -11.37 -0.92
N ASP A 180 -5.72 -12.19 -0.54
CA ASP A 180 -5.25 -12.29 0.84
C ASP A 180 -4.62 -10.99 1.34
N ASP A 181 -3.78 -10.35 0.52
CA ASP A 181 -3.18 -9.06 0.83
C ASP A 181 -4.25 -7.98 1.05
N MET A 182 -5.36 -8.03 0.32
CA MET A 182 -6.48 -7.10 0.46
C MET A 182 -7.16 -7.23 1.83
N LEU A 183 -7.28 -8.44 2.39
CA LEU A 183 -7.77 -8.65 3.75
C LEU A 183 -6.89 -7.91 4.77
N PHE A 184 -5.58 -7.97 4.58
CA PHE A 184 -4.64 -7.30 5.46
C PHE A 184 -4.71 -5.77 5.31
N LEU A 185 -4.86 -5.27 4.08
CA LEU A 185 -5.10 -3.83 3.82
C LEU A 185 -6.40 -3.36 4.47
N GLN A 186 -7.47 -4.15 4.41
CA GLN A 186 -8.75 -3.84 5.04
C GLN A 186 -8.62 -3.74 6.57
N ALA A 187 -7.92 -4.68 7.20
CA ALA A 187 -7.66 -4.62 8.63
C ALA A 187 -6.83 -3.38 9.02
N ALA A 188 -5.80 -3.05 8.23
CA ALA A 188 -4.98 -1.86 8.44
C ALA A 188 -5.80 -0.56 8.29
N TYR A 189 -6.64 -0.47 7.26
CA TYR A 189 -7.56 0.65 7.07
C TYR A 189 -8.50 0.82 8.26
N ARG A 190 -9.13 -0.24 8.71
CA ARG A 190 -10.04 -0.25 9.85
C ARG A 190 -9.38 0.24 11.14
N MET A 191 -8.13 -0.17 11.40
CA MET A 191 -7.35 0.31 12.55
C MET A 191 -6.95 1.78 12.42
N SER A 192 -6.71 2.27 11.21
CA SER A 192 -6.33 3.67 10.94
C SER A 192 -7.54 4.61 10.95
N ASN A 193 -8.74 4.10 10.68
CA ASN A 193 -9.97 4.87 10.52
C ASN A 193 -10.66 5.20 11.86
N ARG A 194 -9.86 5.72 12.81
CA ARG A 194 -10.29 6.09 14.16
C ARG A 194 -9.72 7.45 14.52
N ASP A 195 -10.60 8.37 14.96
CA ASP A 195 -10.23 9.75 15.27
C ASP A 195 -9.39 9.84 16.55
N PRO A 196 -8.15 10.37 16.50
CA PRO A 196 -7.32 10.59 17.68
C PRO A 196 -7.53 12.00 18.28
N LEU A 197 -8.19 12.91 17.55
CA LEU A 197 -8.30 14.31 17.91
C LEU A 197 -9.05 14.49 19.24
N GLY A 198 -8.59 15.46 20.05
CA GLY A 198 -9.08 15.67 21.41
C GLY A 198 -8.23 15.01 22.49
N GLY A 199 -7.24 14.20 22.11
CA GLY A 199 -6.23 13.71 23.05
C GLY A 199 -5.25 14.81 23.51
N ALA A 200 -5.22 15.95 22.83
CA ALA A 200 -4.31 17.05 23.07
C ALA A 200 -2.86 16.60 23.19
N ALA A 201 -2.15 16.92 24.26
CA ALA A 201 -0.79 16.46 24.47
C ALA A 201 -0.69 14.94 24.80
N GLY A 202 -1.80 14.22 24.82
CA GLY A 202 -1.88 12.80 25.15
C GLY A 202 -2.65 12.47 26.41
N TYR A 203 -3.23 13.49 27.07
CA TYR A 203 -3.89 13.33 28.36
C TYR A 203 -5.26 14.04 28.45
N GLY A 204 -5.79 14.49 27.29
CA GLY A 204 -7.05 15.20 27.19
C GLY A 204 -6.95 16.69 27.52
N SER A 205 -8.08 17.33 27.78
CA SER A 205 -8.21 18.75 28.00
C SER A 205 -9.29 19.05 29.05
N SER A 206 -9.15 20.17 29.75
CA SER A 206 -10.19 20.70 30.61
C SER A 206 -11.33 21.41 29.86
N PHE A 207 -11.15 21.70 28.57
CA PHE A 207 -12.24 22.17 27.72
C PHE A 207 -13.25 21.04 27.45
N PRO A 208 -14.54 21.34 27.29
CA PRO A 208 -15.57 20.34 27.01
C PRO A 208 -15.56 19.93 25.54
N LEU A 209 -14.42 19.41 25.05
CA LEU A 209 -14.22 19.01 23.66
C LEU A 209 -15.28 18.01 23.20
N ASN A 210 -15.87 18.23 22.02
CA ASN A 210 -16.82 17.31 21.41
C ASN A 210 -16.11 16.42 20.37
N ARG A 211 -15.57 15.31 20.85
CA ARG A 211 -14.83 14.35 20.00
C ARG A 211 -15.75 13.58 19.05
N THR A 212 -17.00 13.38 19.41
CA THR A 212 -18.01 12.79 18.51
C THR A 212 -18.20 13.65 17.27
N MET A 213 -18.30 14.97 17.46
CA MET A 213 -18.47 15.91 16.36
C MET A 213 -17.28 15.90 15.40
N THR A 214 -16.05 15.95 15.90
CA THR A 214 -14.85 15.90 15.03
C THR A 214 -14.72 14.56 14.31
N THR A 215 -15.07 13.45 14.96
CA THR A 215 -15.11 12.12 14.34
C THR A 215 -16.08 12.08 13.16
N GLU A 216 -17.27 12.63 13.31
CA GLU A 216 -18.30 12.68 12.26
C GLU A 216 -17.89 13.63 11.11
N LEU A 217 -17.41 14.83 11.44
CA LEU A 217 -16.98 15.82 10.45
C LEU A 217 -15.83 15.30 9.57
N LEU A 218 -14.93 14.50 10.12
CA LEU A 218 -13.80 13.89 9.39
C LEU A 218 -14.13 12.54 8.78
N GLY A 219 -15.34 12.02 9.02
CA GLY A 219 -15.78 10.74 8.43
C GLY A 219 -15.04 9.51 8.95
N PHE A 220 -14.52 9.55 10.17
CA PHE A 220 -13.97 8.38 10.83
C PHE A 220 -15.09 7.42 11.25
N ASP A 221 -14.81 6.12 11.28
CA ASP A 221 -15.78 5.13 11.75
C ASP A 221 -16.03 5.20 13.26
N SER A 222 -14.98 5.52 13.99
CA SER A 222 -15.00 5.67 15.44
C SER A 222 -13.85 6.57 15.90
N MET A 223 -13.58 6.61 17.19
CA MET A 223 -12.45 7.33 17.75
C MET A 223 -11.55 6.41 18.58
N ASP A 224 -10.33 6.85 18.83
CA ASP A 224 -9.51 6.30 19.89
C ASP A 224 -10.05 6.82 21.22
N TYR A 225 -10.81 6.01 21.95
CA TYR A 225 -11.56 6.47 23.13
C TYR A 225 -10.67 6.92 24.28
N ASN A 226 -9.67 6.16 24.60
CA ASN A 226 -8.71 6.51 25.64
C ASN A 226 -7.67 7.50 25.08
N VAL A 227 -7.61 8.70 25.65
CA VAL A 227 -6.72 9.76 25.17
C VAL A 227 -5.23 9.40 25.30
N VAL A 228 -4.85 8.60 26.28
CA VAL A 228 -3.48 8.09 26.41
C VAL A 228 -3.19 7.10 25.27
N TYR A 229 -4.15 6.23 24.96
CA TYR A 229 -4.03 5.30 23.83
C TYR A 229 -3.97 6.05 22.49
N ALA A 230 -4.75 7.11 22.32
CA ALA A 230 -4.69 7.92 21.09
C ALA A 230 -3.25 8.38 20.79
N GLN A 231 -2.53 8.86 21.82
CA GLN A 231 -1.12 9.22 21.68
C GLN A 231 -0.20 8.00 21.50
N MET A 232 -0.44 6.90 22.20
CA MET A 232 0.30 5.64 22.04
C MET A 232 0.11 5.02 20.66
N GLY A 233 -0.95 5.39 19.95
CA GLY A 233 -1.20 5.00 18.56
C GLY A 233 -0.16 5.52 17.58
N ARG A 234 0.60 6.57 17.94
CA ARG A 234 1.71 7.05 17.12
C ARG A 234 2.80 5.98 17.00
N GLY A 235 3.17 5.67 15.78
CA GLY A 235 4.09 4.58 15.46
C GLY A 235 3.40 3.21 15.35
N LYS A 236 2.48 2.89 16.25
CA LYS A 236 1.73 1.63 16.20
C LYS A 236 0.83 1.55 14.95
N MET A 237 0.12 2.61 14.63
CA MET A 237 -0.70 2.70 13.42
C MET A 237 0.18 2.54 12.17
N GLU A 238 1.24 3.30 12.07
CA GLU A 238 2.19 3.26 10.95
C GLU A 238 2.80 1.86 10.79
N ARG A 239 3.21 1.22 11.88
CA ARG A 239 3.71 -0.16 11.87
C ARG A 239 2.67 -1.14 11.32
N ASN A 240 1.43 -1.07 11.77
CA ASN A 240 0.38 -1.99 11.34
C ASN A 240 0.05 -1.81 9.84
N VAL A 241 0.01 -0.57 9.37
CA VAL A 241 -0.14 -0.27 7.93
C VAL A 241 1.06 -0.77 7.15
N ALA A 242 2.26 -0.58 7.66
CA ALA A 242 3.49 -1.06 7.03
C ALA A 242 3.52 -2.59 6.88
N PHE A 243 2.97 -3.36 7.82
CA PHE A 243 2.82 -4.81 7.67
C PHE A 243 1.92 -5.18 6.50
N ALA A 244 0.80 -4.48 6.32
CA ALA A 244 -0.08 -4.72 5.18
C ALA A 244 0.60 -4.35 3.85
N MET A 245 1.32 -3.22 3.81
CA MET A 245 2.10 -2.82 2.64
C MET A 245 3.22 -3.83 2.32
N ALA A 246 3.90 -4.34 3.34
CA ALA A 246 4.94 -5.35 3.20
C ALA A 246 4.39 -6.68 2.65
N SER A 247 3.16 -7.05 2.99
CA SER A 247 2.49 -8.24 2.44
C SER A 247 2.27 -8.09 0.93
N VAL A 248 1.72 -6.96 0.49
CA VAL A 248 1.58 -6.66 -0.95
C VAL A 248 2.95 -6.67 -1.65
N ALA A 249 3.95 -6.02 -1.06
CA ALA A 249 5.30 -5.98 -1.60
C ALA A 249 5.92 -7.38 -1.73
N GLY A 250 5.67 -8.27 -0.77
CA GLY A 250 6.11 -9.67 -0.84
C GLY A 250 5.53 -10.42 -2.03
N THR A 251 4.25 -10.24 -2.30
CA THR A 251 3.57 -10.80 -3.48
C THR A 251 4.16 -10.26 -4.78
N LEU A 252 4.38 -8.94 -4.85
CA LEU A 252 5.01 -8.29 -6.02
C LEU A 252 6.44 -8.77 -6.25
N ALA A 253 7.24 -8.88 -5.20
CA ALA A 253 8.63 -9.33 -5.31
C ALA A 253 8.72 -10.75 -5.87
N LYS A 254 7.84 -11.65 -5.41
CA LYS A 254 7.78 -13.03 -5.89
C LYS A 254 7.35 -13.09 -7.36
N MET A 255 6.32 -12.34 -7.74
CA MET A 255 5.85 -12.25 -9.13
C MET A 255 6.93 -11.69 -10.05
N ALA A 256 7.62 -10.64 -9.62
CA ALA A 256 8.70 -10.02 -10.40
C ALA A 256 9.88 -10.98 -10.58
N PHE A 257 10.21 -11.79 -9.58
CA PHE A 257 11.23 -12.82 -9.70
C PHE A 257 10.86 -13.86 -10.76
N ASP A 258 9.63 -14.40 -10.67
CA ASP A 258 9.14 -15.37 -11.66
C ASP A 258 9.17 -14.79 -13.07
N ALA A 259 8.70 -13.56 -13.24
CA ALA A 259 8.66 -12.88 -14.54
C ALA A 259 10.06 -12.71 -15.14
N CYS A 260 11.06 -12.30 -14.32
CA CYS A 260 12.46 -12.23 -14.77
C CYS A 260 12.99 -13.59 -15.21
N MET A 261 12.73 -14.62 -14.41
CA MET A 261 13.17 -15.99 -14.71
C MET A 261 12.49 -16.52 -15.98
N PHE A 262 11.18 -16.37 -16.10
CA PHE A 262 10.43 -16.86 -17.26
C PHE A 262 10.69 -16.09 -18.54
N ASN A 263 11.13 -14.85 -18.44
CA ASN A 263 11.56 -14.04 -19.58
C ASN A 263 13.00 -14.34 -20.02
N CYS A 264 13.80 -15.02 -19.21
CA CYS A 264 15.19 -15.32 -19.60
C CYS A 264 15.26 -16.22 -20.84
N GLN A 265 16.34 -16.12 -21.58
CA GLN A 265 16.51 -16.83 -22.85
C GLN A 265 16.43 -18.36 -22.73
N ASN A 266 16.81 -18.92 -21.57
CA ASN A 266 16.76 -20.36 -21.33
C ASN A 266 15.35 -20.91 -21.07
N PHE A 267 14.47 -20.10 -20.48
CA PHE A 267 13.07 -20.44 -20.27
C PHE A 267 12.21 -19.99 -21.47
N GLY A 268 12.22 -18.69 -21.78
CA GLY A 268 11.47 -18.13 -22.89
C GLY A 268 9.96 -18.34 -22.79
N PHE A 269 9.42 -18.37 -21.55
CA PHE A 269 7.99 -18.65 -21.31
C PHE A 269 7.13 -17.42 -21.52
N VAL A 270 7.66 -16.23 -21.21
CA VAL A 270 6.96 -14.96 -21.37
C VAL A 270 7.81 -13.97 -22.14
N LYS A 271 7.13 -13.07 -22.82
CA LYS A 271 7.75 -11.94 -23.53
C LYS A 271 7.20 -10.63 -22.99
N LEU A 272 8.10 -9.75 -22.62
CA LEU A 272 7.77 -8.43 -22.11
C LEU A 272 7.60 -7.43 -23.24
N PRO A 273 6.74 -6.40 -23.07
CA PRO A 273 6.64 -5.31 -24.03
C PRO A 273 7.99 -4.60 -24.21
N LYS A 274 8.27 -4.18 -25.43
CA LYS A 274 9.57 -3.61 -25.79
C LYS A 274 9.94 -2.39 -24.93
N GLU A 275 8.98 -1.56 -24.62
CA GLU A 275 9.14 -0.36 -23.79
C GLU A 275 9.44 -0.65 -22.31
N CYS A 276 9.23 -1.88 -21.86
CA CYS A 276 9.54 -2.34 -20.49
C CYS A 276 10.87 -3.10 -20.41
N THR A 277 11.66 -3.07 -21.48
CA THR A 277 12.97 -3.69 -21.55
C THR A 277 14.01 -2.66 -21.94
N THR A 278 15.25 -2.88 -21.51
CA THR A 278 16.39 -2.07 -21.97
C THR A 278 17.33 -2.91 -22.82
N GLY A 279 18.03 -2.25 -23.73
CA GLY A 279 19.05 -2.86 -24.55
C GLY A 279 20.43 -2.85 -23.89
N SER A 280 21.39 -3.36 -24.64
CA SER A 280 22.82 -3.25 -24.30
C SER A 280 23.50 -2.32 -25.29
N SER A 281 24.47 -1.53 -24.84
CA SER A 281 25.27 -0.66 -25.70
C SER A 281 26.21 -1.41 -26.64
N ILE A 282 26.48 -2.69 -26.32
CA ILE A 282 27.44 -3.54 -27.07
C ILE A 282 26.86 -4.87 -27.57
N MET A 283 25.66 -5.26 -27.07
CA MET A 283 25.01 -6.53 -27.43
C MET A 283 23.63 -6.25 -28.03
N PRO A 284 23.50 -6.11 -29.36
CA PRO A 284 22.26 -5.64 -29.99
C PRO A 284 21.07 -6.60 -29.87
N HIS A 285 21.29 -7.87 -29.52
CA HIS A 285 20.26 -8.89 -29.34
C HIS A 285 19.67 -8.92 -27.92
N LYS A 286 20.33 -8.23 -26.97
CA LYS A 286 20.00 -8.34 -25.53
C LYS A 286 18.84 -7.42 -25.16
N LYS A 287 17.86 -7.97 -24.42
CA LYS A 287 16.73 -7.24 -23.84
C LYS A 287 16.65 -7.57 -22.36
N ASN A 288 16.81 -6.57 -21.50
CA ASN A 288 16.85 -6.74 -20.05
C ASN A 288 15.48 -6.46 -19.46
N PRO A 289 15.02 -7.26 -18.46
CA PRO A 289 13.74 -7.06 -17.78
C PRO A 289 13.85 -6.02 -16.64
N ASP A 290 14.48 -4.89 -16.90
CA ASP A 290 14.87 -3.90 -15.87
C ASP A 290 13.70 -3.44 -15.02
N VAL A 291 12.52 -3.29 -15.61
CA VAL A 291 11.36 -2.84 -14.86
C VAL A 291 10.96 -3.86 -13.78
N PHE A 292 10.94 -5.16 -14.11
CA PHE A 292 10.68 -6.18 -13.10
C PHE A 292 11.82 -6.34 -12.09
N GLU A 293 13.04 -6.11 -12.49
CA GLU A 293 14.18 -6.07 -11.56
C GLU A 293 14.02 -4.95 -10.53
N LEU A 294 13.61 -3.76 -10.97
CA LEU A 294 13.36 -2.62 -10.09
C LEU A 294 12.11 -2.84 -9.21
N ILE A 295 11.03 -3.41 -9.75
CA ILE A 295 9.86 -3.79 -8.95
C ILE A 295 10.30 -4.76 -7.84
N ARG A 296 11.09 -5.76 -8.15
CA ARG A 296 11.62 -6.72 -7.18
C ARG A 296 12.45 -6.04 -6.09
N ALA A 297 13.41 -5.19 -6.49
CA ALA A 297 14.28 -4.50 -5.54
C ALA A 297 13.52 -3.54 -4.63
N LYS A 298 12.62 -2.72 -5.19
CA LYS A 298 11.77 -1.79 -4.42
C LYS A 298 10.82 -2.54 -3.50
N SER A 299 10.20 -3.61 -3.97
CA SER A 299 9.32 -4.45 -3.18
C SER A 299 10.06 -5.15 -2.04
N ASN A 300 11.29 -5.64 -2.27
CA ASN A 300 12.14 -6.19 -1.21
C ASN A 300 12.49 -5.13 -0.17
N LYS A 301 12.82 -3.92 -0.58
CA LYS A 301 13.08 -2.80 0.33
C LYS A 301 11.83 -2.47 1.17
N LEU A 302 10.64 -2.39 0.56
CA LEU A 302 9.39 -2.12 1.25
C LEU A 302 9.06 -3.15 2.33
N GLN A 303 9.48 -4.39 2.19
CA GLN A 303 9.29 -5.42 3.20
C GLN A 303 10.06 -5.15 4.51
N SER A 304 11.07 -4.28 4.50
CA SER A 304 11.78 -3.85 5.71
C SER A 304 11.06 -2.72 6.47
N LEU A 305 10.05 -2.10 5.89
CA LEU A 305 9.39 -0.93 6.48
C LEU A 305 8.84 -1.18 7.90
N PRO A 306 8.10 -2.27 8.18
CA PRO A 306 7.62 -2.52 9.53
C PRO A 306 8.75 -2.62 10.55
N GLN A 307 9.86 -3.26 10.18
CA GLN A 307 11.02 -3.41 11.05
C GLN A 307 11.69 -2.06 11.36
N GLN A 308 11.83 -1.20 10.36
CA GLN A 308 12.38 0.14 10.55
C GLN A 308 11.54 0.94 11.54
N ILE A 309 10.21 0.90 11.39
CA ILE A 309 9.28 1.59 12.30
C ILE A 309 9.37 1.02 13.71
N MET A 310 9.39 -0.31 13.86
CA MET A 310 9.53 -0.97 15.17
C MET A 310 10.81 -0.56 15.89
N LEU A 311 11.93 -0.47 15.16
CA LEU A 311 13.21 -0.05 15.74
C LEU A 311 13.20 1.41 16.23
N ILE A 312 12.56 2.30 15.47
CA ILE A 312 12.45 3.72 15.85
C ILE A 312 11.61 3.88 17.12
N MET A 313 10.53 3.12 17.26
CA MET A 313 9.60 3.26 18.39
C MET A 313 9.95 2.40 19.61
N ASN A 314 11.05 1.64 19.55
CA ASN A 314 11.48 0.83 20.68
C ASN A 314 11.91 1.68 21.88
N ASN A 315 11.70 1.12 23.08
CA ASN A 315 12.13 1.70 24.36
C ASN A 315 11.47 3.05 24.71
N LEU A 316 10.30 3.34 24.14
CA LEU A 316 9.54 4.54 24.46
C LEU A 316 8.42 4.20 25.45
N PRO A 317 8.31 4.91 26.59
CA PRO A 317 7.14 4.82 27.46
C PRO A 317 5.93 5.53 26.86
N VAL A 318 4.81 5.56 27.59
CA VAL A 318 3.60 6.31 27.19
C VAL A 318 3.90 7.80 27.06
N GLY A 319 3.14 8.48 26.20
CA GLY A 319 3.32 9.89 25.88
C GLY A 319 4.06 10.10 24.57
N TYR A 320 4.23 11.37 24.20
CA TYR A 320 4.96 11.74 23.00
C TYR A 320 6.46 11.85 23.25
N PHE A 321 7.22 11.33 22.31
CA PHE A 321 8.68 11.51 22.23
C PHE A 321 9.07 11.92 20.81
N ARG A 322 10.06 12.78 20.68
CA ARG A 322 10.51 13.29 19.38
C ARG A 322 11.10 12.22 18.47
N ASP A 323 11.49 11.10 19.01
CA ASP A 323 11.92 9.88 18.30
C ASP A 323 10.88 9.52 17.20
N LEU A 324 9.61 9.67 17.50
CA LEU A 324 8.50 9.33 16.59
C LEU A 324 8.46 10.20 15.33
N GLN A 325 9.11 11.37 15.33
CA GLN A 325 9.25 12.24 14.17
C GLN A 325 9.96 11.52 13.01
N ILE A 326 10.95 10.68 13.32
CA ILE A 326 11.74 9.96 12.31
C ILE A 326 10.93 8.93 11.53
N ILE A 327 9.81 8.46 12.07
CA ILE A 327 8.91 7.51 11.37
C ILE A 327 8.43 8.10 10.04
N LYS A 328 8.19 9.41 9.97
CA LYS A 328 7.76 10.09 8.73
C LYS A 328 8.74 9.86 7.58
N GLU A 329 10.04 9.81 7.85
CA GLU A 329 11.08 9.65 6.82
C GLU A 329 10.97 8.34 6.06
N VAL A 330 10.54 7.28 6.74
CA VAL A 330 10.40 5.94 6.14
C VAL A 330 8.97 5.65 5.71
N PHE A 331 7.98 6.16 6.42
CA PHE A 331 6.56 5.84 6.24
C PHE A 331 5.91 6.62 5.09
N LEU A 332 6.05 7.95 5.05
CA LEU A 332 5.34 8.78 4.07
C LEU A 332 5.75 8.48 2.62
N PRO A 333 7.04 8.39 2.26
CA PRO A 333 7.44 8.10 0.88
C PRO A 333 7.15 6.67 0.42
N ALA A 334 6.96 5.74 1.35
CA ALA A 334 6.75 4.32 1.03
C ALA A 334 5.47 4.08 0.22
N PHE A 335 4.44 4.89 0.42
CA PHE A 335 3.19 4.77 -0.33
C PHE A 335 3.37 5.04 -1.81
N ASP A 336 4.09 6.10 -2.17
CA ASP A 336 4.37 6.42 -3.57
C ASP A 336 5.17 5.29 -4.23
N GLU A 337 6.16 4.76 -3.54
CA GLU A 337 6.99 3.66 -4.06
C GLU A 337 6.18 2.38 -4.29
N LEU A 338 5.28 2.02 -3.38
CA LEU A 338 4.40 0.86 -3.56
C LEU A 338 3.39 1.07 -4.69
N LYS A 339 2.78 2.25 -4.77
CA LYS A 339 1.86 2.60 -5.88
C LYS A 339 2.55 2.52 -7.24
N ASP A 340 3.76 3.05 -7.36
CA ASP A 340 4.54 2.98 -8.59
C ASP A 340 4.81 1.53 -9.01
N CYS A 341 5.19 0.67 -8.06
CA CYS A 341 5.39 -0.77 -8.32
C CYS A 341 4.11 -1.45 -8.80
N LEU A 342 2.98 -1.18 -8.16
CA LEU A 342 1.67 -1.74 -8.51
C LEU A 342 1.22 -1.30 -9.91
N GLN A 343 1.32 -0.02 -10.21
CA GLN A 343 0.93 0.55 -11.50
C GLN A 343 1.78 -0.02 -12.62
N MET A 344 3.09 -0.09 -12.42
CA MET A 344 4.01 -0.63 -13.42
C MET A 344 3.81 -2.13 -13.62
N ALA A 345 3.58 -2.89 -12.55
CA ALA A 345 3.25 -4.32 -12.64
C ALA A 345 1.96 -4.55 -13.44
N ALA A 346 0.90 -3.79 -13.17
CA ALA A 346 -0.37 -3.90 -13.90
C ALA A 346 -0.18 -3.59 -15.40
N TYR A 347 0.57 -2.54 -15.73
CA TYR A 347 0.89 -2.17 -17.10
C TYR A 347 1.59 -3.30 -17.86
N ILE A 348 2.61 -3.90 -17.24
CA ILE A 348 3.38 -4.98 -17.89
C ILE A 348 2.55 -6.25 -18.02
N ILE A 349 1.81 -6.63 -16.98
CA ILE A 349 0.95 -7.82 -17.02
C ILE A 349 -0.10 -7.69 -18.12
N ASN A 350 -0.73 -6.52 -18.27
CA ASN A 350 -1.68 -6.27 -19.36
C ASN A 350 -1.08 -6.58 -20.75
N LYS A 351 0.17 -6.18 -20.97
CA LYS A 351 0.84 -6.31 -22.28
C LYS A 351 1.72 -7.55 -22.42
N MET A 352 1.89 -8.32 -21.36
CA MET A 352 2.72 -9.54 -21.39
C MET A 352 2.13 -10.58 -22.34
N GLU A 353 2.98 -11.13 -23.19
CA GLU A 353 2.66 -12.26 -24.06
C GLU A 353 3.24 -13.54 -23.47
N VAL A 354 2.55 -14.65 -23.63
CA VAL A 354 3.04 -15.97 -23.24
C VAL A 354 3.47 -16.77 -24.47
N ASN A 355 4.46 -17.64 -24.29
CA ASN A 355 4.82 -18.59 -25.32
C ASN A 355 3.88 -19.81 -25.25
N GLU A 356 3.01 -19.96 -26.24
CA GLU A 356 2.04 -21.07 -26.32
C GLU A 356 2.66 -22.39 -26.81
N HIS A 357 3.94 -22.35 -27.24
CA HIS A 357 4.65 -23.47 -27.86
C HIS A 357 5.76 -24.07 -26.99
N ILE A 358 5.77 -23.80 -25.69
CA ILE A 358 6.80 -24.30 -24.76
C ILE A 358 6.87 -25.84 -24.83
N LEU A 359 5.72 -26.49 -24.87
CA LEU A 359 5.60 -27.95 -24.80
C LEU A 359 5.82 -28.65 -26.13
N ASP A 360 6.15 -27.92 -27.20
CA ASP A 360 6.62 -28.51 -28.45
C ASP A 360 8.05 -29.07 -28.27
N ASP A 361 8.78 -28.61 -27.25
CA ASP A 361 10.10 -29.15 -26.92
C ASP A 361 9.97 -30.46 -26.15
N PRO A 362 10.48 -31.58 -26.70
CA PRO A 362 10.33 -32.91 -26.11
C PRO A 362 11.03 -33.07 -24.75
N ARG A 363 11.94 -32.18 -24.38
CA ARG A 363 12.55 -32.17 -23.02
C ARG A 363 11.53 -32.07 -21.90
N TYR A 364 10.33 -31.57 -22.18
CA TYR A 364 9.25 -31.45 -21.21
C TYR A 364 8.30 -32.65 -21.16
N ASP A 365 8.42 -33.59 -22.08
CA ASP A 365 7.54 -34.76 -22.13
C ASP A 365 7.52 -35.58 -20.82
N PRO A 366 8.64 -35.78 -20.11
CA PRO A 366 8.63 -36.52 -18.84
C PRO A 366 7.78 -35.88 -17.73
N MET A 367 7.44 -34.61 -17.81
CA MET A 367 6.59 -33.96 -16.79
C MET A 367 5.16 -34.52 -16.76
N PHE A 368 4.72 -35.19 -17.83
CA PHE A 368 3.42 -35.84 -17.91
C PHE A 368 3.41 -37.26 -17.31
N SER A 369 4.52 -37.72 -16.79
CA SER A 369 4.66 -39.09 -16.26
C SER A 369 3.64 -39.44 -15.17
N VAL A 370 3.35 -38.51 -14.26
CA VAL A 370 2.37 -38.71 -13.18
C VAL A 370 0.95 -38.84 -13.72
N GLU A 371 0.60 -38.10 -14.76
CA GLU A 371 -0.70 -38.21 -15.42
C GLU A 371 -0.89 -39.61 -16.02
N GLU A 372 0.13 -40.12 -16.68
CA GLU A 372 0.11 -41.49 -17.25
C GLU A 372 0.05 -42.56 -16.16
N VAL A 373 0.86 -42.45 -15.10
CA VAL A 373 0.80 -43.37 -13.95
C VAL A 373 -0.60 -43.38 -13.34
N ASN A 374 -1.21 -42.19 -13.15
CA ASN A 374 -2.55 -42.09 -12.59
C ASN A 374 -3.61 -42.71 -13.50
N GLN A 375 -3.49 -42.52 -14.81
CA GLN A 375 -4.39 -43.17 -15.78
C GLN A 375 -4.31 -44.68 -15.76
N LEU A 376 -3.10 -45.26 -15.75
CA LEU A 376 -2.89 -46.70 -15.62
C LEU A 376 -3.46 -47.22 -14.30
N ALA A 377 -3.26 -46.49 -13.20
CA ALA A 377 -3.80 -46.87 -11.89
C ALA A 377 -5.33 -46.84 -11.88
N ALA A 378 -5.94 -45.82 -12.49
CA ALA A 378 -7.40 -45.70 -12.63
C ALA A 378 -7.98 -46.85 -13.47
N ASN A 379 -7.21 -47.37 -14.41
CA ASN A 379 -7.57 -48.54 -15.22
C ASN A 379 -7.29 -49.88 -14.53
N GLY A 380 -6.92 -49.91 -13.25
CA GLY A 380 -6.80 -51.08 -12.41
C GLY A 380 -5.36 -51.63 -12.25
N MET A 381 -4.36 -50.97 -12.81
CA MET A 381 -2.96 -51.35 -12.55
C MET A 381 -2.55 -50.90 -11.14
N PRO A 382 -1.87 -51.76 -10.33
CA PRO A 382 -1.30 -51.30 -9.06
C PRO A 382 -0.37 -50.11 -9.28
N PHE A 383 -0.49 -49.06 -8.43
CA PHE A 383 0.25 -47.81 -8.62
C PHE A 383 1.77 -48.01 -8.77
N ARG A 384 2.37 -48.91 -7.98
CA ARG A 384 3.81 -49.18 -8.07
C ARG A 384 4.21 -49.84 -9.40
N ASP A 385 3.33 -50.65 -10.00
CA ASP A 385 3.58 -51.29 -11.28
C ASP A 385 3.42 -50.26 -12.42
N ALA A 386 2.39 -49.41 -12.33
CA ALA A 386 2.22 -48.26 -13.24
C ALA A 386 3.44 -47.33 -13.21
N TYR A 387 3.93 -47.00 -12.02
CA TYR A 387 5.13 -46.16 -11.83
C TYR A 387 6.36 -46.79 -12.52
N LYS A 388 6.59 -48.09 -12.32
CA LYS A 388 7.71 -48.78 -12.97
C LYS A 388 7.56 -48.85 -14.49
N THR A 389 6.36 -49.12 -14.99
CA THR A 389 6.08 -49.17 -16.42
C THR A 389 6.42 -47.86 -17.10
N VAL A 390 5.90 -46.77 -16.59
CA VAL A 390 6.16 -45.43 -17.14
C VAL A 390 7.62 -45.02 -16.99
N GLY A 391 8.26 -45.35 -15.87
CA GLY A 391 9.69 -45.13 -15.66
C GLY A 391 10.58 -45.81 -16.69
N LEU A 392 10.29 -47.08 -17.01
CA LEU A 392 11.02 -47.83 -18.04
C LEU A 392 10.80 -47.28 -19.45
N GLU A 393 9.59 -46.82 -19.78
CA GLU A 393 9.32 -46.17 -21.06
C GLU A 393 10.11 -44.85 -21.22
N ILE A 394 10.25 -44.08 -20.15
CA ILE A 394 11.06 -42.85 -20.14
C ILE A 394 12.53 -43.16 -20.35
N GLU A 395 13.06 -44.16 -19.60
CA GLU A 395 14.46 -44.58 -19.74
C GLU A 395 14.78 -45.13 -21.14
N ALA A 396 13.83 -45.82 -21.76
CA ALA A 396 13.97 -46.34 -23.12
C ALA A 396 13.82 -45.25 -24.21
N GLY A 397 13.34 -44.05 -23.86
CA GLY A 397 13.04 -43.00 -24.81
C GLY A 397 11.75 -43.23 -25.63
N ASP A 398 10.93 -44.19 -25.22
CA ASP A 398 9.68 -44.55 -25.90
C ASP A 398 8.45 -43.85 -25.36
N PHE A 399 8.61 -43.08 -24.27
CA PHE A 399 7.51 -42.39 -23.61
C PHE A 399 6.90 -41.31 -24.52
N LYS A 400 5.63 -41.44 -24.82
CA LYS A 400 4.83 -40.46 -25.61
C LYS A 400 3.63 -40.02 -24.79
N PRO A 401 3.70 -38.85 -24.12
CA PRO A 401 2.64 -38.42 -23.23
C PRO A 401 1.39 -37.98 -23.99
N ASN A 402 0.24 -38.20 -23.37
CA ASN A 402 -0.96 -37.43 -23.69
C ASN A 402 -0.80 -36.06 -23.04
N LYS A 403 -0.80 -35.01 -23.88
CA LYS A 403 -0.67 -33.61 -23.42
C LYS A 403 -2.04 -32.92 -23.22
N ASP A 404 -3.14 -33.64 -23.47
CA ASP A 404 -4.48 -33.15 -23.19
C ASP A 404 -4.83 -33.42 -21.71
N ILE A 405 -4.57 -32.42 -20.86
CA ILE A 405 -4.73 -32.53 -19.41
C ILE A 405 -6.02 -31.80 -19.00
N HIS A 406 -6.85 -32.52 -18.25
CA HIS A 406 -8.08 -31.97 -17.73
C HIS A 406 -8.37 -32.53 -16.33
N HIS A 407 -8.22 -31.69 -15.32
CA HIS A 407 -8.58 -32.03 -13.95
C HIS A 407 -9.99 -31.52 -13.61
N THR A 408 -10.67 -32.19 -12.70
CA THR A 408 -12.07 -31.83 -12.33
C THR A 408 -12.18 -31.16 -10.96
N HIS A 409 -11.19 -31.34 -10.11
CA HIS A 409 -11.22 -30.73 -8.78
C HIS A 409 -10.93 -29.23 -8.82
N GLU A 410 -11.41 -28.53 -7.81
CA GLU A 410 -11.34 -27.08 -7.70
C GLU A 410 -9.89 -26.56 -7.70
N GLY A 411 -9.67 -25.51 -8.46
CA GLY A 411 -8.40 -24.77 -8.49
C GLY A 411 -7.29 -25.43 -9.30
N SER A 412 -7.59 -26.48 -10.10
CA SER A 412 -6.60 -27.13 -10.95
C SER A 412 -6.81 -26.84 -12.44
N ILE A 413 -5.97 -27.43 -13.29
CA ILE A 413 -6.06 -27.34 -14.76
C ILE A 413 -7.44 -27.81 -15.22
N GLY A 414 -8.19 -26.95 -15.92
CA GLY A 414 -9.55 -27.24 -16.35
C GLY A 414 -10.65 -26.72 -15.39
N ASN A 415 -10.31 -26.39 -14.15
CA ASN A 415 -11.26 -25.86 -13.18
C ASN A 415 -10.58 -24.81 -12.26
N LEU A 416 -10.23 -23.64 -12.79
CA LEU A 416 -9.41 -22.62 -12.10
C LEU A 416 -10.11 -21.94 -10.94
N CYS A 417 -11.43 -21.94 -10.89
CA CYS A 417 -12.24 -21.25 -9.86
C CYS A 417 -11.99 -19.73 -9.77
N ASN A 418 -11.68 -19.07 -10.86
CA ASN A 418 -11.42 -17.64 -10.89
C ASN A 418 -12.61 -16.79 -10.41
N ASP A 419 -13.85 -17.28 -10.63
CA ASP A 419 -15.07 -16.68 -10.10
C ASP A 419 -15.09 -16.63 -8.56
N LYS A 420 -14.56 -17.67 -7.91
CA LYS A 420 -14.44 -17.73 -6.45
C LYS A 420 -13.37 -16.77 -5.95
N ILE A 421 -12.24 -16.68 -6.65
CA ILE A 421 -11.16 -15.75 -6.31
C ILE A 421 -11.65 -14.30 -6.45
N GLN A 422 -12.40 -13.99 -7.52
CA GLN A 422 -13.03 -12.67 -7.70
C GLN A 422 -14.02 -12.36 -6.56
N ALA A 423 -14.83 -13.34 -6.16
CA ALA A 423 -15.79 -13.15 -5.07
C ALA A 423 -15.09 -12.84 -3.72
N LEU A 424 -13.95 -13.47 -3.42
CA LEU A 424 -13.14 -13.14 -2.24
C LEU A 424 -12.68 -11.69 -2.26
N MET A 425 -12.16 -11.22 -3.39
CA MET A 425 -11.72 -9.84 -3.55
C MET A 425 -12.89 -8.86 -3.38
N GLU A 426 -14.01 -9.12 -4.02
CA GLU A 426 -15.18 -8.25 -3.99
C GLU A 426 -15.81 -8.16 -2.59
N GLN A 427 -15.87 -9.27 -1.86
CA GLN A 427 -16.34 -9.29 -0.49
C GLN A 427 -15.49 -8.35 0.38
N THR A 428 -14.15 -8.48 0.31
CA THR A 428 -13.24 -7.65 1.11
C THR A 428 -13.35 -6.17 0.73
N LEU A 429 -13.45 -5.86 -0.57
CA LEU A 429 -13.61 -4.49 -1.05
C LEU A 429 -14.88 -3.83 -0.52
N SER A 430 -15.96 -4.58 -0.40
CA SER A 430 -17.24 -4.08 0.11
C SER A 430 -17.20 -3.62 1.58
N GLU A 431 -16.17 -4.03 2.32
CA GLU A 431 -16.02 -3.73 3.75
C GLU A 431 -15.22 -2.45 4.04
N PHE A 432 -14.66 -1.78 3.03
CA PHE A 432 -13.88 -0.54 3.24
C PHE A 432 -14.73 0.69 3.53
N HIS A 433 -15.84 0.87 2.82
CA HIS A 433 -16.73 2.03 2.95
C HIS A 433 -16.04 3.39 2.76
N PHE A 434 -15.18 3.51 1.74
CA PHE A 434 -14.42 4.74 1.44
C PHE A 434 -15.31 5.96 1.19
N GLU A 435 -16.54 5.76 0.72
CA GLU A 435 -17.51 6.82 0.46
C GLU A 435 -17.82 7.68 1.68
N ARG A 436 -17.72 7.14 2.89
CA ARG A 436 -17.91 7.90 4.12
C ARG A 436 -16.83 8.95 4.30
N MET A 437 -15.58 8.57 4.09
CA MET A 437 -14.42 9.47 4.11
C MET A 437 -14.56 10.57 3.05
N GLU A 438 -14.82 10.18 1.80
CA GLU A 438 -14.91 11.09 0.66
C GLU A 438 -16.04 12.10 0.82
N ASN A 439 -17.21 11.66 1.29
CA ASN A 439 -18.35 12.52 1.54
C ASN A 439 -18.09 13.51 2.68
N ALA A 440 -17.45 13.09 3.75
CA ALA A 440 -17.11 13.96 4.88
C ALA A 440 -16.15 15.07 4.45
N GLU A 441 -15.06 14.74 3.75
CA GLU A 441 -14.09 15.70 3.24
C GLU A 441 -14.73 16.69 2.25
N LYS A 442 -15.55 16.18 1.33
CA LYS A 442 -16.30 17.02 0.40
C LYS A 442 -17.25 17.99 1.10
N ASN A 443 -17.87 17.57 2.21
CA ASN A 443 -18.77 18.41 2.97
C ASN A 443 -18.03 19.52 3.76
N LEU A 444 -16.84 19.23 4.29
CA LEU A 444 -15.99 20.24 4.92
C LEU A 444 -15.55 21.31 3.92
N LEU A 445 -15.32 20.95 2.69
CA LEU A 445 -14.83 21.85 1.64
C LEU A 445 -15.92 22.62 0.90
N LYS A 446 -17.21 22.34 1.13
CA LYS A 446 -18.34 23.13 0.61
C LYS A 446 -18.48 24.46 1.38
#